data_c0909a76b7e939c17de9f92d89ae9c8d
#
_entry.id   c0909a76b7e939c17de9f92d89ae9c8d
#
_cell.length_a   1.000
_cell.length_b   1.000
_cell.length_c   1.000
_cell.angle_alpha   90.00
_cell.angle_beta   90.00
_cell.angle_gamma   90.00
#
_symmetry.space_group_name_H-M   'P 1'
#
loop_
_entity.id
_entity.type
_entity.pdbx_description
1 polymer ?
#
loop_
_entity_poly.entity_id
_entity_poly.type
_entity_poly.pdbx_seq_one_letter_code
_entity_poly.pdbx_strand_id
1 'polypeptide(L)'
;MSETNNETAVRSRTTSTTSPSKAKLTPLVPGKEDPNRPLVELTHVEKHFGALHVLKDINLTVAKGEVLVVVGPSGSGKSTMCRTINRLETIDSGDIRIDGKPLPQEGKELANLRAEVGMVFQSFNLFANKTILENVTLALIKVRHMDKKEAEQLAMDLLARVGVDSQASKMPSQLSGGQQQRVAIARAVVANPKLILADEPTGNLDSKNGQEVMELLSELNREGTTVIMVTHSQYDSTFAHRVLHLFDGELVKDLTNRM
;
A
#
# COMPACT_ATOMS: atom_id res chain seq x y z
N MET A 1 87.05 40.36 0.58
CA MET A 1 86.67 41.45 1.48
C MET A 1 85.24 41.85 1.15
N SER A 2 84.47 41.84 2.20
CA SER A 2 83.09 42.35 2.38
C SER A 2 81.94 41.71 1.62
N GLU A 3 81.29 40.96 2.45
CA GLU A 3 79.91 40.36 2.36
C GLU A 3 78.91 41.49 2.30
N THR A 4 77.83 41.25 1.56
CA THR A 4 76.57 41.97 1.78
C THR A 4 75.43 40.96 1.73
N ASN A 5 74.82 40.77 2.89
CA ASN A 5 73.62 40.04 3.15
C ASN A 5 72.43 40.64 2.41
N ASN A 6 71.58 39.81 1.81
CA ASN A 6 70.30 40.22 1.34
C ASN A 6 69.21 39.23 1.92
N GLU A 7 68.55 39.66 2.98
CA GLU A 7 67.45 39.03 3.63
C GLU A 7 66.17 39.13 2.76
N THR A 8 65.72 38.00 2.27
CA THR A 8 64.43 37.91 1.56
C THR A 8 63.34 37.44 2.54
N ALA A 9 62.47 38.37 2.90
CA ALA A 9 61.32 38.10 3.77
C ALA A 9 60.33 37.14 3.13
N VAL A 10 60.15 35.95 3.71
CA VAL A 10 59.11 34.98 3.36
C VAL A 10 57.83 35.37 4.08
N ARG A 11 56.80 35.85 3.32
CA ARG A 11 55.46 36.09 3.82
C ARG A 11 54.76 34.74 3.95
N SER A 12 54.51 34.28 5.18
CA SER A 12 53.64 33.17 5.51
C SER A 12 52.18 33.53 5.22
N ARG A 13 51.56 32.85 4.26
CA ARG A 13 50.12 32.84 4.03
C ARG A 13 49.47 31.85 5.00
N THR A 14 48.83 32.35 6.04
CA THR A 14 47.90 31.57 6.88
C THR A 14 46.62 31.29 6.09
N THR A 15 46.45 30.04 5.69
CA THR A 15 45.19 29.54 5.17
C THR A 15 44.27 29.20 6.34
N SER A 16 43.25 30.01 6.55
CA SER A 16 42.17 29.70 7.48
C SER A 16 41.24 28.63 6.89
N THR A 17 41.38 27.42 7.38
CA THR A 17 40.43 26.32 7.15
C THR A 17 39.17 26.57 8.00
N THR A 18 38.16 27.13 7.40
CA THR A 18 36.80 27.19 7.98
C THR A 18 36.17 25.79 7.87
N SER A 19 36.08 25.08 9.00
CA SER A 19 35.29 23.85 9.12
C SER A 19 33.82 24.15 8.86
N PRO A 20 33.09 23.28 8.10
CA PRO A 20 31.67 23.47 7.91
C PRO A 20 30.93 23.27 9.25
N SER A 21 30.19 24.30 9.63
CA SER A 21 29.28 24.33 10.76
C SER A 21 28.32 23.11 10.69
N LYS A 22 28.36 22.23 11.69
CA LYS A 22 27.35 21.22 11.92
C LYS A 22 26.00 21.89 12.13
N ALA A 23 25.15 21.88 11.11
CA ALA A 23 23.76 22.28 11.24
C ALA A 23 23.13 21.40 12.33
N LYS A 24 22.73 22.01 13.44
CA LYS A 24 21.92 21.35 14.46
C LYS A 24 20.59 21.02 13.82
N LEU A 25 20.34 19.73 13.58
CA LEU A 25 19.01 19.21 13.27
C LEU A 25 18.12 19.53 14.47
N THR A 26 17.23 20.49 14.30
CA THR A 26 16.16 20.77 15.25
C THR A 26 15.31 19.50 15.35
N PRO A 27 15.01 18.95 16.56
CA PRO A 27 14.10 17.83 16.70
C PRO A 27 12.75 18.24 16.09
N LEU A 28 12.24 17.46 15.14
CA LEU A 28 10.88 17.61 14.64
C LEU A 28 9.93 17.42 15.83
N VAL A 29 9.35 18.51 16.30
CA VAL A 29 8.20 18.48 17.20
C VAL A 29 7.13 17.66 16.45
N PRO A 30 6.47 16.67 17.08
CA PRO A 30 5.35 15.98 16.45
C PRO A 30 4.31 17.04 16.09
N GLY A 31 4.28 17.45 14.81
CA GLY A 31 3.30 18.40 14.31
C GLY A 31 1.91 17.81 14.49
N LYS A 32 0.93 18.66 14.82
CA LYS A 32 -0.49 18.30 14.76
C LYS A 32 -0.72 17.63 13.40
N GLU A 33 -1.28 16.41 13.40
CA GLU A 33 -1.64 15.73 12.17
C GLU A 33 -2.51 16.66 11.34
N ASP A 34 -2.08 16.96 10.11
CA ASP A 34 -2.88 17.73 9.17
C ASP A 34 -4.09 16.88 8.77
N PRO A 35 -5.32 17.26 9.14
CA PRO A 35 -6.51 16.48 8.81
C PRO A 35 -6.73 16.36 7.29
N ASN A 36 -6.13 17.24 6.48
CA ASN A 36 -6.21 17.25 5.03
C ASN A 36 -5.07 16.47 4.35
N ARG A 37 -4.13 15.90 5.14
CA ARG A 37 -3.04 15.11 4.55
C ARG A 37 -3.61 13.88 3.86
N PRO A 38 -3.26 13.63 2.58
CA PRO A 38 -3.64 12.41 1.89
C PRO A 38 -3.07 11.18 2.61
N LEU A 39 -3.80 10.06 2.53
CA LEU A 39 -3.31 8.79 3.08
C LEU A 39 -2.22 8.20 2.22
N VAL A 40 -2.36 8.29 0.90
CA VAL A 40 -1.38 7.77 -0.07
C VAL A 40 -0.97 8.88 -1.03
N GLU A 41 0.31 9.01 -1.27
CA GLU A 41 0.91 9.94 -2.23
C GLU A 41 1.92 9.19 -3.10
N LEU A 42 1.78 9.30 -4.41
CA LEU A 42 2.74 8.87 -5.41
C LEU A 42 3.24 10.13 -6.13
N THR A 43 4.55 10.27 -6.28
CA THR A 43 5.17 11.43 -6.92
C THR A 43 6.21 10.96 -7.93
N HIS A 44 5.98 11.25 -9.22
CA HIS A 44 6.87 10.90 -10.33
C HIS A 44 7.30 9.42 -10.30
N VAL A 45 6.35 8.50 -10.03
CA VAL A 45 6.64 7.07 -9.91
C VAL A 45 6.84 6.44 -11.28
N GLU A 46 8.01 5.81 -11.44
CA GLU A 46 8.44 5.12 -12.63
C GLU A 46 8.66 3.62 -12.37
N LYS A 47 8.26 2.77 -13.30
CA LYS A 47 8.51 1.33 -13.22
C LYS A 47 8.77 0.71 -14.57
N HIS A 48 9.86 -0.04 -14.66
CA HIS A 48 10.23 -0.85 -15.83
C HIS A 48 10.35 -2.32 -15.47
N PHE A 49 10.05 -3.17 -16.43
CA PHE A 49 10.41 -4.59 -16.44
C PHE A 49 11.28 -4.84 -17.68
N GLY A 50 12.59 -4.83 -17.47
CA GLY A 50 13.54 -4.82 -18.58
C GLY A 50 13.35 -3.59 -19.48
N ALA A 51 13.06 -3.80 -20.76
CA ALA A 51 12.80 -2.73 -21.72
C ALA A 51 11.36 -2.18 -21.67
N LEU A 52 10.46 -2.85 -20.97
CA LEU A 52 9.04 -2.45 -20.91
C LEU A 52 8.82 -1.39 -19.83
N HIS A 53 8.42 -0.18 -20.24
CA HIS A 53 8.06 0.92 -19.33
C HIS A 53 6.59 0.78 -18.92
N VAL A 54 6.33 0.33 -17.68
CA VAL A 54 5.00 -0.07 -17.21
C VAL A 54 4.29 1.02 -16.44
N LEU A 55 5.01 1.84 -15.66
CA LEU A 55 4.46 3.03 -15.01
C LEU A 55 5.30 4.23 -15.42
N LYS A 56 4.63 5.28 -15.91
CA LYS A 56 5.24 6.45 -16.52
C LYS A 56 4.77 7.70 -15.80
N ASP A 57 5.65 8.30 -15.02
CA ASP A 57 5.40 9.55 -14.30
C ASP A 57 4.07 9.55 -13.51
N ILE A 58 3.81 8.49 -12.75
CA ILE A 58 2.57 8.39 -11.98
C ILE A 58 2.58 9.38 -10.82
N ASN A 59 1.65 10.32 -10.86
CA ASN A 59 1.38 11.30 -9.82
C ASN A 59 -0.05 11.11 -9.31
N LEU A 60 -0.21 10.78 -8.02
CA LEU A 60 -1.50 10.42 -7.43
C LEU A 60 -1.53 10.77 -5.95
N THR A 61 -2.65 11.33 -5.50
CA THR A 61 -2.97 11.46 -4.08
C THR A 61 -4.30 10.77 -3.78
N VAL A 62 -4.41 10.12 -2.62
CA VAL A 62 -5.64 9.47 -2.15
C VAL A 62 -5.95 9.96 -0.74
N ALA A 63 -7.13 10.50 -0.56
CA ALA A 63 -7.58 11.01 0.74
C ALA A 63 -7.90 9.88 1.73
N LYS A 64 -7.87 10.19 3.03
CA LYS A 64 -8.36 9.25 4.07
C LYS A 64 -9.85 9.00 3.90
N GLY A 65 -10.26 7.73 3.93
CA GLY A 65 -11.66 7.31 3.74
C GLY A 65 -12.16 7.37 2.29
N GLU A 66 -11.28 7.65 1.32
CA GLU A 66 -11.63 7.65 -0.10
C GLU A 66 -11.74 6.22 -0.64
N VAL A 67 -12.70 5.98 -1.53
CA VAL A 67 -12.72 4.82 -2.44
C VAL A 67 -12.24 5.29 -3.80
N LEU A 68 -11.02 4.91 -4.14
CA LEU A 68 -10.42 5.16 -5.45
C LEU A 68 -10.46 3.88 -6.28
N VAL A 69 -11.03 3.96 -7.48
CA VAL A 69 -10.98 2.85 -8.45
C VAL A 69 -10.15 3.26 -9.66
N VAL A 70 -9.19 2.41 -10.03
CA VAL A 70 -8.36 2.58 -11.22
C VAL A 70 -8.81 1.57 -12.26
N VAL A 71 -9.27 2.08 -13.40
CA VAL A 71 -9.73 1.28 -14.53
C VAL A 71 -8.78 1.43 -15.71
N GLY A 72 -8.80 0.47 -16.61
CA GLY A 72 -8.00 0.48 -17.84
C GLY A 72 -7.88 -0.90 -18.46
N PRO A 73 -7.36 -1.02 -19.69
CA PRO A 73 -7.20 -2.30 -20.36
C PRO A 73 -6.22 -3.23 -19.63
N SER A 74 -6.27 -4.52 -19.94
CA SER A 74 -5.26 -5.48 -19.47
C SER A 74 -3.87 -5.05 -19.90
N GLY A 75 -2.88 -5.18 -19.01
CA GLY A 75 -1.50 -4.77 -19.31
C GLY A 75 -1.20 -3.28 -19.15
N SER A 76 -2.17 -2.42 -18.82
CA SER A 76 -1.93 -0.97 -18.65
C SER A 76 -1.11 -0.57 -17.41
N GLY A 77 -0.73 -1.51 -16.54
CA GLY A 77 0.06 -1.23 -15.33
C GLY A 77 -0.72 -1.16 -14.02
N LYS A 78 -2.07 -1.34 -14.01
CA LYS A 78 -2.94 -1.22 -12.83
C LYS A 78 -2.48 -2.06 -11.63
N SER A 79 -2.32 -3.37 -11.84
CA SER A 79 -1.87 -4.28 -10.78
C SER A 79 -0.45 -3.95 -10.29
N THR A 80 0.42 -3.51 -11.21
CA THR A 80 1.77 -3.06 -10.85
C THR A 80 1.70 -1.84 -9.96
N MET A 81 0.92 -0.81 -10.34
CA MET A 81 0.72 0.39 -9.53
C MET A 81 0.16 0.04 -8.15
N CYS A 82 -0.88 -0.78 -8.08
CA CYS A 82 -1.47 -1.22 -6.80
C CYS A 82 -0.42 -1.90 -5.90
N ARG A 83 0.43 -2.76 -6.47
CA ARG A 83 1.47 -3.52 -5.73
C ARG A 83 2.69 -2.67 -5.35
N THR A 84 2.93 -1.54 -6.00
CA THR A 84 4.00 -0.62 -5.57
C THR A 84 3.67 0.07 -4.25
N ILE A 85 2.39 0.34 -3.98
CA ILE A 85 1.93 1.06 -2.78
C ILE A 85 2.27 0.30 -1.48
N ASN A 86 2.25 -1.04 -1.49
CA ASN A 86 2.67 -1.87 -0.33
C ASN A 86 4.04 -2.52 -0.52
N ARG A 87 4.77 -2.08 -1.54
CA ARG A 87 6.10 -2.57 -1.92
C ARG A 87 6.16 -4.09 -2.19
N LEU A 88 5.06 -4.70 -2.64
CA LEU A 88 5.11 -6.02 -3.28
C LEU A 88 5.82 -5.96 -4.62
N GLU A 89 5.80 -4.77 -5.25
CA GLU A 89 6.60 -4.41 -6.41
C GLU A 89 7.44 -3.18 -6.09
N THR A 90 8.70 -3.15 -6.51
CA THR A 90 9.58 -1.99 -6.34
C THR A 90 9.38 -0.98 -7.45
N ILE A 91 9.61 0.29 -7.17
CA ILE A 91 9.69 1.35 -8.17
C ILE A 91 11.15 1.59 -8.57
N ASP A 92 11.38 2.14 -9.75
CA ASP A 92 12.72 2.46 -10.24
C ASP A 92 13.11 3.90 -9.88
N SER A 93 12.16 4.83 -9.90
CA SER A 93 12.33 6.20 -9.39
C SER A 93 11.00 6.79 -8.92
N GLY A 94 11.05 7.99 -8.34
CA GLY A 94 9.92 8.65 -7.70
C GLY A 94 9.85 8.38 -6.20
N ASP A 95 8.75 8.79 -5.58
CA ASP A 95 8.50 8.62 -4.15
C ASP A 95 7.07 8.12 -3.91
N ILE A 96 6.90 7.25 -2.91
CA ILE A 96 5.60 6.80 -2.43
C ILE A 96 5.55 7.01 -0.93
N ARG A 97 4.49 7.68 -0.46
CA ARG A 97 4.25 7.93 0.96
C ARG A 97 2.91 7.37 1.39
N ILE A 98 2.88 6.81 2.59
CA ILE A 98 1.66 6.42 3.28
C ILE A 98 1.60 7.18 4.61
N ASP A 99 0.51 7.92 4.82
CA ASP A 99 0.30 8.81 5.98
C ASP A 99 1.49 9.78 6.18
N GLY A 100 2.01 10.32 5.05
CA GLY A 100 3.16 11.25 4.96
C GLY A 100 4.52 10.61 5.21
N LYS A 101 4.61 9.29 5.46
CA LYS A 101 5.88 8.57 5.67
C LYS A 101 6.31 7.88 4.39
N PRO A 102 7.58 7.98 3.99
CA PRO A 102 8.09 7.25 2.83
C PRO A 102 8.03 5.74 3.08
N LEU A 103 7.86 4.97 1.99
CA LEU A 103 7.82 3.50 2.08
C LEU A 103 9.15 2.95 2.63
N PRO A 104 9.11 2.11 3.68
CA PRO A 104 10.29 1.42 4.17
C PRO A 104 10.90 0.53 3.09
N GLN A 105 12.24 0.43 3.05
CA GLN A 105 12.94 -0.37 2.05
C GLN A 105 12.80 -1.88 2.32
N GLU A 106 12.99 -2.31 3.57
CA GLU A 106 13.03 -3.71 3.97
C GLU A 106 12.87 -3.87 5.49
N GLY A 107 12.92 -5.09 5.96
CA GLY A 107 13.00 -5.40 7.38
C GLY A 107 11.67 -5.25 8.14
N LYS A 108 11.80 -5.00 9.45
CA LYS A 108 10.66 -4.94 10.38
C LYS A 108 9.69 -3.79 10.05
N GLU A 109 10.21 -2.65 9.60
CA GLU A 109 9.39 -1.49 9.26
C GLU A 109 8.48 -1.78 8.07
N LEU A 110 8.98 -2.47 7.03
CA LEU A 110 8.18 -2.90 5.90
C LEU A 110 7.13 -3.95 6.31
N ALA A 111 7.49 -4.89 7.20
CA ALA A 111 6.53 -5.86 7.74
C ALA A 111 5.40 -5.17 8.53
N ASN A 112 5.72 -4.16 9.34
CA ASN A 112 4.75 -3.36 10.06
C ASN A 112 3.84 -2.57 9.11
N LEU A 113 4.40 -1.93 8.08
CA LEU A 113 3.60 -1.25 7.06
C LEU A 113 2.60 -2.21 6.40
N ARG A 114 3.05 -3.40 5.99
CA ARG A 114 2.18 -4.41 5.37
C ARG A 114 1.11 -4.96 6.32
N ALA A 115 1.31 -4.85 7.62
CA ALA A 115 0.28 -5.17 8.61
C ALA A 115 -0.75 -4.03 8.78
N GLU A 116 -0.44 -2.81 8.33
CA GLU A 116 -1.35 -1.65 8.31
C GLU A 116 -2.03 -1.45 6.95
N VAL A 117 -1.61 -2.21 5.92
CA VAL A 117 -2.15 -2.17 4.57
C VAL A 117 -2.68 -3.55 4.20
N GLY A 118 -4.00 -3.70 4.16
CA GLY A 118 -4.65 -4.92 3.72
C GLY A 118 -4.49 -5.11 2.21
N MET A 119 -4.29 -6.35 1.76
CA MET A 119 -4.23 -6.67 0.32
C MET A 119 -5.19 -7.79 -0.02
N VAL A 120 -6.08 -7.50 -0.98
CA VAL A 120 -7.03 -8.46 -1.58
C VAL A 120 -6.59 -8.71 -3.02
N PHE A 121 -6.37 -9.98 -3.37
CA PHE A 121 -5.89 -10.39 -4.68
C PHE A 121 -7.00 -11.03 -5.50
N GLN A 122 -6.88 -10.97 -6.81
CA GLN A 122 -7.77 -11.66 -7.75
C GLN A 122 -7.78 -13.18 -7.53
N SER A 123 -6.63 -13.79 -7.26
CA SER A 123 -6.47 -15.24 -7.07
C SER A 123 -6.55 -15.65 -5.60
N PHE A 124 -7.20 -14.86 -4.73
CA PHE A 124 -7.38 -15.09 -3.29
C PHE A 124 -6.08 -15.20 -2.49
N ASN A 125 -5.08 -15.89 -2.99
CA ASN A 125 -3.73 -16.11 -2.41
C ASN A 125 -3.77 -16.63 -0.97
N LEU A 126 -4.69 -17.56 -0.69
CA LEU A 126 -4.75 -18.26 0.59
C LEU A 126 -3.63 -19.31 0.69
N PHE A 127 -3.11 -19.48 1.89
CA PHE A 127 -2.14 -20.53 2.18
C PHE A 127 -2.83 -21.90 2.11
N ALA A 128 -2.55 -22.67 1.06
CA ALA A 128 -3.21 -23.94 0.77
C ALA A 128 -3.01 -25.02 1.86
N ASN A 129 -1.92 -24.92 2.62
CA ASN A 129 -1.55 -25.84 3.72
C ASN A 129 -2.00 -25.36 5.11
N LYS A 130 -2.92 -24.40 5.16
CA LYS A 130 -3.47 -23.84 6.40
C LYS A 130 -4.98 -23.83 6.34
N THR A 131 -5.62 -24.02 7.48
CA THR A 131 -7.06 -23.86 7.61
C THR A 131 -7.48 -22.41 7.34
N ILE A 132 -8.76 -22.18 7.17
CA ILE A 132 -9.31 -20.83 6.99
C ILE A 132 -9.02 -19.97 8.22
N LEU A 133 -9.21 -20.49 9.41
CA LEU A 133 -8.89 -19.78 10.65
C LEU A 133 -7.39 -19.41 10.73
N GLU A 134 -6.50 -20.36 10.40
CA GLU A 134 -5.06 -20.11 10.38
C GLU A 134 -4.65 -19.08 9.32
N ASN A 135 -5.32 -19.05 8.16
CA ASN A 135 -5.09 -18.03 7.12
C ASN A 135 -5.35 -16.61 7.65
N VAL A 136 -6.39 -16.44 8.47
CA VAL A 136 -6.77 -15.14 9.01
C VAL A 136 -5.89 -14.76 10.21
N THR A 137 -5.59 -15.71 11.11
CA THR A 137 -4.83 -15.45 12.34
C THR A 137 -3.32 -15.27 12.14
N LEU A 138 -2.77 -15.73 11.01
CA LEU A 138 -1.32 -15.83 10.79
C LEU A 138 -0.58 -14.51 11.04
N ALA A 139 -1.08 -13.41 10.48
CA ALA A 139 -0.44 -12.10 10.63
C ALA A 139 -0.54 -11.57 12.06
N LEU A 140 -1.66 -11.78 12.74
CA LEU A 140 -1.85 -11.38 14.13
C LEU A 140 -0.85 -12.07 15.06
N ILE A 141 -0.68 -13.39 14.88
CA ILE A 141 0.21 -14.20 15.74
C ILE A 141 1.69 -13.97 15.39
N LYS A 142 2.05 -13.99 14.09
CA LYS A 142 3.45 -14.00 13.65
C LYS A 142 4.07 -12.60 13.52
N VAL A 143 3.27 -11.59 13.19
CA VAL A 143 3.76 -10.22 12.96
C VAL A 143 3.41 -9.31 14.14
N ARG A 144 2.17 -9.37 14.65
CA ARG A 144 1.73 -8.55 15.79
C ARG A 144 1.97 -9.19 17.14
N HIS A 145 2.42 -10.46 17.17
CA HIS A 145 2.69 -11.22 18.41
C HIS A 145 1.50 -11.28 19.37
N MET A 146 0.27 -11.26 18.82
CA MET A 146 -0.97 -11.37 19.57
C MET A 146 -1.10 -12.77 20.18
N ASP A 147 -1.74 -12.86 21.35
CA ASP A 147 -2.08 -14.16 21.95
C ASP A 147 -2.95 -15.00 20.98
N LYS A 148 -2.71 -16.30 20.97
CA LYS A 148 -3.38 -17.20 20.03
C LYS A 148 -4.89 -17.19 20.20
N LYS A 149 -5.39 -17.23 21.46
CA LYS A 149 -6.83 -17.28 21.73
C LYS A 149 -7.51 -15.95 21.35
N GLU A 150 -6.84 -14.82 21.62
CA GLU A 150 -7.33 -13.50 21.22
C GLU A 150 -7.38 -13.38 19.70
N ALA A 151 -6.32 -13.83 18.98
CA ALA A 151 -6.28 -13.83 17.53
C ALA A 151 -7.35 -14.72 16.91
N GLU A 152 -7.60 -15.92 17.48
CA GLU A 152 -8.65 -16.84 17.03
C GLU A 152 -10.05 -16.26 17.24
N GLN A 153 -10.31 -15.59 18.38
CA GLN A 153 -11.60 -14.96 18.64
C GLN A 153 -11.85 -13.83 17.63
N LEU A 154 -10.90 -12.93 17.43
CA LEU A 154 -11.01 -11.83 16.47
C LEU A 154 -11.21 -12.35 15.04
N ALA A 155 -10.50 -13.41 14.66
CA ALA A 155 -10.64 -14.02 13.34
C ALA A 155 -12.03 -14.67 13.17
N MET A 156 -12.57 -15.35 14.20
CA MET A 156 -13.91 -15.94 14.14
C MET A 156 -15.00 -14.89 14.01
N ASP A 157 -14.89 -13.77 14.74
CA ASP A 157 -15.84 -12.66 14.64
C ASP A 157 -15.85 -12.07 13.21
N LEU A 158 -14.67 -11.94 12.59
CA LEU A 158 -14.58 -11.49 11.19
C LEU A 158 -15.08 -12.53 10.18
N LEU A 159 -14.77 -13.81 10.39
CA LEU A 159 -15.28 -14.88 9.54
C LEU A 159 -16.81 -14.96 9.60
N ALA A 160 -17.40 -14.72 10.78
CA ALA A 160 -18.86 -14.61 10.93
C ALA A 160 -19.42 -13.41 10.19
N ARG A 161 -18.75 -12.24 10.31
CA ARG A 161 -19.13 -11.01 9.57
C ARG A 161 -19.14 -11.22 8.06
N VAL A 162 -18.19 -11.99 7.51
CA VAL A 162 -18.14 -12.29 6.07
C VAL A 162 -18.90 -13.58 5.72
N GLY A 163 -19.63 -14.20 6.65
CA GLY A 163 -20.52 -15.34 6.43
C GLY A 163 -19.81 -16.65 6.07
N VAL A 164 -18.61 -16.90 6.65
CA VAL A 164 -17.83 -18.12 6.40
C VAL A 164 -17.23 -18.74 7.68
N ASP A 165 -17.73 -18.37 8.85
CA ASP A 165 -17.30 -18.89 10.16
C ASP A 165 -17.44 -20.42 10.27
N SER A 166 -18.52 -20.98 9.72
CA SER A 166 -18.74 -22.44 9.64
C SER A 166 -17.67 -23.19 8.82
N GLN A 167 -16.84 -22.47 8.08
CA GLN A 167 -15.75 -23.02 7.26
C GLN A 167 -14.37 -22.90 7.95
N ALA A 168 -14.28 -22.36 9.16
CA ALA A 168 -13.03 -22.00 9.84
C ALA A 168 -11.99 -23.13 9.93
N SER A 169 -12.44 -24.38 10.12
CA SER A 169 -11.58 -25.58 10.20
C SER A 169 -11.21 -26.21 8.84
N LYS A 170 -11.81 -25.74 7.75
CA LYS A 170 -11.56 -26.28 6.41
C LYS A 170 -10.29 -25.71 5.79
N MET A 171 -9.80 -26.41 4.74
CA MET A 171 -8.73 -25.93 3.87
C MET A 171 -9.30 -25.11 2.71
N PRO A 172 -8.53 -24.18 2.12
CA PRO A 172 -9.00 -23.36 1.01
C PRO A 172 -9.59 -24.13 -0.16
N SER A 173 -9.02 -25.29 -0.51
CA SER A 173 -9.50 -26.16 -1.60
C SER A 173 -10.91 -26.72 -1.40
N GLN A 174 -11.44 -26.65 -0.20
CA GLN A 174 -12.79 -27.12 0.16
C GLN A 174 -13.86 -26.00 0.06
N LEU A 175 -13.45 -24.77 -0.30
CA LEU A 175 -14.31 -23.61 -0.39
C LEU A 175 -14.58 -23.23 -1.85
N SER A 176 -15.77 -22.66 -2.11
CA SER A 176 -16.06 -22.01 -3.40
C SER A 176 -15.21 -20.73 -3.58
N GLY A 177 -15.06 -20.25 -4.82
CA GLY A 177 -14.31 -19.03 -5.12
C GLY A 177 -14.81 -17.82 -4.32
N GLY A 178 -16.14 -17.61 -4.24
CA GLY A 178 -16.73 -16.53 -3.44
C GLY A 178 -16.43 -16.66 -1.94
N GLN A 179 -16.45 -17.88 -1.39
CA GLN A 179 -16.04 -18.11 0.00
C GLN A 179 -14.55 -17.82 0.21
N GLN A 180 -13.68 -18.27 -0.71
CA GLN A 180 -12.24 -17.98 -0.62
C GLN A 180 -11.97 -16.49 -0.67
N GLN A 181 -12.68 -15.71 -1.51
CA GLN A 181 -12.52 -14.27 -1.58
C GLN A 181 -12.98 -13.58 -0.29
N ARG A 182 -14.10 -13.99 0.30
CA ARG A 182 -14.53 -13.48 1.61
C ARG A 182 -13.50 -13.77 2.71
N VAL A 183 -12.87 -14.93 2.71
CA VAL A 183 -11.75 -15.26 3.61
C VAL A 183 -10.54 -14.35 3.32
N ALA A 184 -10.21 -14.09 2.05
CA ALA A 184 -9.10 -13.20 1.68
C ALA A 184 -9.34 -11.77 2.16
N ILE A 185 -10.59 -11.28 2.12
CA ILE A 185 -10.97 -9.99 2.70
C ILE A 185 -10.85 -10.02 4.23
N ALA A 186 -11.40 -11.03 4.91
CA ALA A 186 -11.26 -11.17 6.37
C ALA A 186 -9.78 -11.15 6.78
N ARG A 187 -8.91 -11.87 6.07
CA ARG A 187 -7.46 -11.84 6.28
C ARG A 187 -6.85 -10.47 6.07
N ALA A 188 -7.31 -9.72 5.05
CA ALA A 188 -6.80 -8.40 4.76
C ALA A 188 -7.17 -7.37 5.84
N VAL A 189 -8.36 -7.53 6.47
CA VAL A 189 -8.89 -6.54 7.42
C VAL A 189 -8.71 -6.91 8.89
N VAL A 190 -8.30 -8.15 9.21
CA VAL A 190 -8.17 -8.63 10.60
C VAL A 190 -7.23 -7.77 11.47
N ALA A 191 -6.26 -7.11 10.84
CA ALA A 191 -5.34 -6.21 11.51
C ALA A 191 -5.88 -4.78 11.64
N ASN A 192 -7.15 -4.52 11.28
CA ASN A 192 -7.77 -3.20 11.23
C ASN A 192 -6.93 -2.18 10.43
N PRO A 193 -6.70 -2.42 9.12
CA PRO A 193 -5.83 -1.58 8.31
C PRO A 193 -6.50 -0.24 8.00
N LYS A 194 -5.68 0.82 7.84
CA LYS A 194 -6.15 2.13 7.36
C LYS A 194 -6.41 2.15 5.86
N LEU A 195 -5.80 1.23 5.13
CA LEU A 195 -5.82 1.13 3.67
C LEU A 195 -6.04 -0.32 3.23
N ILE A 196 -6.98 -0.52 2.32
CA ILE A 196 -7.15 -1.77 1.57
C ILE A 196 -6.75 -1.53 0.13
N LEU A 197 -5.84 -2.36 -0.37
CA LEU A 197 -5.49 -2.48 -1.78
C LEU A 197 -6.21 -3.69 -2.35
N ALA A 198 -7.00 -3.52 -3.41
CA ALA A 198 -7.77 -4.58 -4.03
C ALA A 198 -7.39 -4.72 -5.52
N ASP A 199 -6.69 -5.79 -5.84
CA ASP A 199 -6.22 -6.10 -7.20
C ASP A 199 -7.21 -7.05 -7.86
N GLU A 200 -8.14 -6.52 -8.66
CA GLU A 200 -9.23 -7.23 -9.33
C GLU A 200 -10.06 -8.14 -8.39
N PRO A 201 -10.65 -7.59 -7.31
CA PRO A 201 -11.22 -8.40 -6.23
C PRO A 201 -12.43 -9.25 -6.67
N THR A 202 -13.06 -8.94 -7.79
CA THR A 202 -14.24 -9.63 -8.34
C THR A 202 -13.92 -10.45 -9.59
N GLY A 203 -12.69 -10.37 -10.12
CA GLY A 203 -12.31 -10.89 -11.43
C GLY A 203 -12.46 -12.40 -11.64
N ASN A 204 -12.48 -13.20 -10.55
CA ASN A 204 -12.65 -14.65 -10.59
C ASN A 204 -14.00 -15.11 -10.00
N LEU A 205 -14.97 -14.20 -9.88
CA LEU A 205 -16.27 -14.46 -9.25
C LEU A 205 -17.42 -14.33 -10.25
N ASP A 206 -18.49 -15.07 -10.00
CA ASP A 206 -19.76 -14.79 -10.65
C ASP A 206 -20.36 -13.46 -10.14
N SER A 207 -21.38 -12.96 -10.84
CA SER A 207 -21.96 -11.64 -10.55
C SER A 207 -22.49 -11.50 -9.13
N LYS A 208 -23.09 -12.58 -8.57
CA LYS A 208 -23.65 -12.55 -7.21
C LYS A 208 -22.56 -12.45 -6.16
N ASN A 209 -21.54 -13.33 -6.24
CA ASN A 209 -20.41 -13.29 -5.32
C ASN A 209 -19.59 -12.00 -5.48
N GLY A 210 -19.48 -11.48 -6.72
CA GLY A 210 -18.84 -10.19 -6.99
C GLY A 210 -19.57 -9.03 -6.29
N GLN A 211 -20.90 -8.99 -6.36
CA GLN A 211 -21.70 -7.99 -5.65
C GLN A 211 -21.51 -8.07 -4.13
N GLU A 212 -21.57 -9.26 -3.54
CA GLU A 212 -21.35 -9.47 -2.10
C GLU A 212 -19.96 -8.95 -1.65
N VAL A 213 -18.93 -9.14 -2.48
CA VAL A 213 -17.57 -8.62 -2.23
C VAL A 213 -17.54 -7.11 -2.28
N MET A 214 -18.20 -6.48 -3.26
CA MET A 214 -18.25 -5.02 -3.38
C MET A 214 -19.03 -4.38 -2.24
N GLU A 215 -20.14 -4.98 -1.81
CA GLU A 215 -20.91 -4.54 -0.65
C GLU A 215 -20.06 -4.57 0.63
N LEU A 216 -19.29 -5.65 0.84
CA LEU A 216 -18.38 -5.80 1.98
C LEU A 216 -17.27 -4.73 1.97
N LEU A 217 -16.63 -4.46 0.82
CA LEU A 217 -15.62 -3.40 0.71
C LEU A 217 -16.22 -2.01 0.98
N SER A 218 -17.46 -1.76 0.51
CA SER A 218 -18.20 -0.51 0.77
C SER A 218 -18.55 -0.36 2.24
N GLU A 219 -18.89 -1.44 2.93
CA GLU A 219 -19.15 -1.43 4.37
C GLU A 219 -17.88 -1.07 5.17
N LEU A 220 -16.75 -1.67 4.84
CA LEU A 220 -15.45 -1.36 5.44
C LEU A 220 -15.04 0.11 5.20
N ASN A 221 -15.35 0.65 4.01
CA ASN A 221 -15.10 2.05 3.73
C ASN A 221 -15.98 2.97 4.58
N ARG A 222 -17.27 2.68 4.74
CA ARG A 222 -18.17 3.44 5.63
C ARG A 222 -17.70 3.45 7.09
N GLU A 223 -16.93 2.46 7.51
CA GLU A 223 -16.26 2.41 8.82
C GLU A 223 -14.96 3.23 8.87
N GLY A 224 -14.57 3.88 7.77
CA GLY A 224 -13.44 4.79 7.68
C GLY A 224 -12.19 4.23 7.00
N THR A 225 -12.22 2.97 6.52
CA THR A 225 -11.10 2.39 5.78
C THR A 225 -11.01 2.99 4.38
N THR A 226 -9.81 3.43 3.97
CA THR A 226 -9.54 3.86 2.59
C THR A 226 -9.41 2.64 1.69
N VAL A 227 -9.96 2.70 0.48
CA VAL A 227 -9.90 1.60 -0.49
C VAL A 227 -9.30 2.09 -1.80
N ILE A 228 -8.24 1.44 -2.26
CA ILE A 228 -7.73 1.61 -3.63
C ILE A 228 -7.96 0.28 -4.34
N MET A 229 -8.75 0.32 -5.40
CA MET A 229 -9.10 -0.85 -6.19
C MET A 229 -8.62 -0.68 -7.63
N VAL A 230 -8.10 -1.73 -8.21
CA VAL A 230 -7.85 -1.81 -9.64
C VAL A 230 -8.79 -2.86 -10.25
N THR A 231 -9.45 -2.52 -11.33
CA THR A 231 -10.42 -3.41 -11.99
C THR A 231 -10.57 -3.07 -13.46
N HIS A 232 -11.09 -4.00 -14.24
CA HIS A 232 -11.60 -3.76 -15.58
C HIS A 232 -13.14 -3.72 -15.64
N SER A 233 -13.80 -3.94 -14.49
CA SER A 233 -15.26 -3.95 -14.36
C SER A 233 -15.83 -2.54 -14.24
N GLN A 234 -16.73 -2.17 -15.14
CA GLN A 234 -17.48 -0.92 -15.03
C GLN A 234 -18.42 -0.92 -13.82
N TYR A 235 -18.95 -2.09 -13.45
CA TYR A 235 -19.81 -2.21 -12.29
C TYR A 235 -19.05 -1.86 -11.01
N ASP A 236 -17.84 -2.37 -10.82
CA ASP A 236 -17.02 -2.08 -9.62
C ASP A 236 -16.73 -0.57 -9.51
N SER A 237 -16.57 0.14 -10.64
CA SER A 237 -16.33 1.57 -10.64
C SER A 237 -17.51 2.41 -10.12
N THR A 238 -18.71 1.85 -10.07
CA THR A 238 -19.90 2.56 -9.53
C THR A 238 -19.82 2.74 -8.00
N PHE A 239 -18.99 1.97 -7.32
CA PHE A 239 -18.77 2.08 -5.86
C PHE A 239 -17.69 3.13 -5.50
N ALA A 240 -17.06 3.77 -6.48
CA ALA A 240 -15.94 4.68 -6.28
C ALA A 240 -16.40 6.11 -5.97
N HIS A 241 -15.71 6.78 -5.05
CA HIS A 241 -15.75 8.23 -4.92
C HIS A 241 -15.04 8.92 -6.10
N ARG A 242 -13.95 8.29 -6.58
CA ARG A 242 -13.15 8.78 -7.70
C ARG A 242 -12.68 7.62 -8.57
N VAL A 243 -12.73 7.82 -9.89
CA VAL A 243 -12.28 6.85 -10.89
C VAL A 243 -11.12 7.42 -11.70
N LEU A 244 -10.00 6.72 -11.72
CA LEU A 244 -8.84 7.02 -12.55
C LEU A 244 -8.79 6.07 -13.74
N HIS A 245 -8.37 6.59 -14.89
CA HIS A 245 -8.11 5.79 -16.07
C HIS A 245 -6.60 5.67 -16.29
N LEU A 246 -6.08 4.45 -16.21
CA LEU A 246 -4.70 4.11 -16.53
C LEU A 246 -4.63 3.48 -17.92
N PHE A 247 -3.86 4.08 -18.81
CA PHE A 247 -3.64 3.59 -20.17
C PHE A 247 -2.15 3.64 -20.51
N ASP A 248 -1.61 2.53 -20.99
CA ASP A 248 -0.19 2.41 -21.37
C ASP A 248 0.81 2.97 -20.34
N GLY A 249 0.51 2.78 -19.07
CA GLY A 249 1.37 3.21 -17.95
C GLY A 249 1.19 4.66 -17.51
N GLU A 250 0.23 5.40 -18.07
CA GLU A 250 -0.05 6.81 -17.78
C GLU A 250 -1.46 7.01 -17.21
N LEU A 251 -1.60 7.94 -16.26
CA LEU A 251 -2.92 8.39 -15.79
C LEU A 251 -3.50 9.41 -16.79
N VAL A 252 -4.49 8.96 -17.57
CA VAL A 252 -5.05 9.78 -18.67
C VAL A 252 -6.33 10.51 -18.33
N LYS A 253 -7.03 10.12 -17.25
CA LYS A 253 -8.30 10.72 -16.84
C LYS A 253 -8.55 10.53 -15.35
N ASP A 254 -9.04 11.57 -14.71
CA ASP A 254 -9.46 11.59 -13.30
C ASP A 254 -10.92 12.10 -13.24
N LEU A 255 -11.81 11.27 -12.72
CA LEU A 255 -13.24 11.56 -12.61
C LEU A 255 -13.67 11.43 -11.16
N THR A 256 -14.12 12.52 -10.57
CA THR A 256 -14.75 12.50 -9.24
C THR A 256 -16.23 12.23 -9.39
N ASN A 257 -16.72 11.13 -8.82
CA ASN A 257 -18.13 10.85 -8.70
C ASN A 257 -18.69 11.68 -7.54
N ARG A 258 -19.66 12.53 -7.81
CA ARG A 258 -20.46 13.17 -6.73
C ARG A 258 -21.50 12.14 -6.29
N MET A 259 -21.23 11.46 -5.18
CA MET A 259 -22.26 10.70 -4.48
C MET A 259 -23.11 11.62 -3.62
#